data_43c2756da3b7ccdd9c04b9d0b1eada48
#
_entry.id   43c2756da3b7ccdd9c04b9d0b1eada48
#
_cell.length_a   1.000
_cell.length_b   1.000
_cell.length_c   1.000
_cell.angle_alpha   90.00
_cell.angle_beta   90.00
_cell.angle_gamma   90.00
#
_symmetry.space_group_name_H-M   'P 1'
#
loop_
_entity.id
_entity.type
_entity.pdbx_description
1 polymer ?
#
loop_
_entity_poly.entity_id
_entity_poly.type
_entity_poly.pdbx_seq_one_letter_code
_entity_poly.pdbx_strand_id
1 'polypeptide(L)'
;MRRLLAATIAATLAATFALAGCSPSTPEVTASGGVGGINDLIVSASDTRAPAIEWPAQLTFPKAESAIVWSGDGAMLVDGQPLLLDVYIQSLETGEVLKNTYDGLPISKLLAPELLGQDLYNSLINQRVGARVLSIAPSSGTFEAETAIAIVIDVLSPRAEGTSVNNRDDLPIVINSATGEPDVALRETKELPTDLTVSTLIRGDGEQIEEGSYIVAQYKAVYAEGGSDETTTWLPGAVFASTWETAHEPYYVQIGVGETLRALDEGLIDQTAGSQVLIVAPEMWGYPGKGTMVFVIDILDVWTPDS
;
A
#
# COMPACT_ATOMS: atom_id res chain seq x y z
N MET A 1 -33.15 20.15 -72.13
CA MET A 1 -34.58 20.56 -72.10
C MET A 1 -34.70 21.49 -70.93
N ARG A 2 -34.71 22.77 -71.15
CA ARG A 2 -35.88 23.69 -71.05
C ARG A 2 -36.45 23.71 -69.63
N ARG A 3 -36.61 24.79 -68.88
CA ARG A 3 -36.79 26.27 -69.11
C ARG A 3 -36.62 26.92 -67.72
N LEU A 4 -35.88 28.02 -67.49
CA LEU A 4 -36.27 29.44 -67.69
C LEU A 4 -37.28 29.97 -66.64
N LEU A 5 -36.84 31.05 -65.98
CA LEU A 5 -37.45 32.34 -65.61
C LEU A 5 -38.44 32.30 -64.43
N ALA A 6 -38.45 33.23 -63.53
CA ALA A 6 -38.43 34.70 -63.70
C ALA A 6 -38.03 35.41 -62.41
N ALA A 7 -37.43 36.55 -62.59
CA ALA A 7 -37.15 37.58 -61.59
C ALA A 7 -38.40 38.39 -61.27
N THR A 8 -38.46 38.92 -60.02
CA THR A 8 -39.17 40.21 -59.82
C THR A 8 -38.46 40.99 -58.67
N ILE A 9 -38.17 42.22 -59.04
CA ILE A 9 -37.59 43.34 -58.29
C ILE A 9 -38.72 44.02 -57.49
N ALA A 10 -38.47 44.45 -56.27
CA ALA A 10 -39.12 45.61 -55.63
C ALA A 10 -38.28 46.03 -54.42
N ALA A 11 -37.72 47.00 -54.42
CA ALA A 11 -37.41 48.37 -54.06
C ALA A 11 -37.69 48.72 -52.60
N THR A 12 -36.60 49.13 -51.95
CA THR A 12 -36.40 50.23 -51.02
C THR A 12 -37.40 50.53 -49.88
N LEU A 13 -36.92 50.49 -48.63
CA LEU A 13 -37.03 51.62 -47.69
C LEU A 13 -35.93 51.58 -46.66
N ALA A 14 -35.03 52.58 -46.67
CA ALA A 14 -34.03 52.81 -45.66
C ALA A 14 -34.71 53.46 -44.44
N ALA A 15 -34.65 52.81 -43.29
CA ALA A 15 -34.90 53.42 -42.00
C ALA A 15 -33.67 53.24 -41.14
N THR A 16 -32.91 54.30 -40.99
CA THR A 16 -31.79 54.41 -40.03
C THR A 16 -32.35 54.51 -38.66
N PHE A 17 -32.35 53.43 -37.90
CA PHE A 17 -32.47 53.46 -36.44
C PHE A 17 -31.09 53.44 -35.85
N ALA A 18 -30.64 54.57 -35.30
CA ALA A 18 -29.49 54.63 -34.40
C ALA A 18 -29.91 53.99 -33.09
N LEU A 19 -29.61 52.70 -32.88
CA LEU A 19 -29.64 52.03 -31.62
C LEU A 19 -28.30 52.28 -30.90
N ALA A 20 -28.33 53.15 -29.90
CA ALA A 20 -27.29 53.24 -28.90
C ALA A 20 -27.13 51.85 -28.27
N GLY A 21 -26.09 51.13 -28.68
CA GLY A 21 -25.72 49.83 -28.11
C GLY A 21 -25.14 50.03 -26.72
N CYS A 22 -25.97 49.88 -25.69
CA CYS A 22 -25.49 49.45 -24.39
C CYS A 22 -25.07 47.96 -24.57
N SER A 23 -23.79 47.71 -24.80
CA SER A 23 -23.24 46.38 -24.57
C SER A 23 -23.47 46.04 -23.09
N PRO A 24 -24.16 44.95 -22.75
CA PRO A 24 -24.09 44.47 -21.37
C PRO A 24 -22.62 44.05 -21.16
N SER A 25 -21.91 44.77 -20.33
CA SER A 25 -20.69 44.28 -19.74
C SER A 25 -21.09 43.01 -19.00
N THR A 26 -20.77 41.88 -19.61
CA THR A 26 -20.73 40.61 -18.87
C THR A 26 -19.84 40.91 -17.65
N PRO A 27 -20.32 40.72 -16.43
CA PRO A 27 -19.44 40.81 -15.29
C PRO A 27 -18.37 39.74 -15.51
N GLU A 28 -17.15 40.16 -15.71
CA GLU A 28 -15.99 39.34 -15.58
C GLU A 28 -16.03 38.90 -14.11
N VAL A 29 -16.53 37.69 -13.89
CA VAL A 29 -16.43 37.02 -12.58
C VAL A 29 -14.96 36.75 -12.44
N THR A 30 -14.23 37.71 -11.90
CA THR A 30 -12.92 37.46 -11.27
C THR A 30 -13.26 36.52 -10.14
N ALA A 31 -13.13 35.23 -10.41
CA ALA A 31 -13.16 34.21 -9.40
C ALA A 31 -11.98 34.52 -8.46
N SER A 32 -12.24 35.23 -7.37
CA SER A 32 -11.25 35.36 -6.31
C SER A 32 -11.16 33.97 -5.69
N GLY A 33 -10.07 33.25 -5.96
CA GLY A 33 -9.79 31.97 -5.35
C GLY A 33 -9.90 32.12 -3.84
N GLY A 34 -10.76 31.32 -3.22
CA GLY A 34 -10.91 31.25 -1.76
C GLY A 34 -9.71 30.55 -1.14
N VAL A 35 -9.51 30.77 0.17
CA VAL A 35 -8.61 29.95 0.97
C VAL A 35 -9.37 28.70 1.39
N GLY A 36 -8.89 27.53 0.97
CA GLY A 36 -9.40 26.23 1.36
C GLY A 36 -8.67 25.67 2.58
N GLY A 37 -9.28 24.68 3.22
CA GLY A 37 -8.73 23.90 4.31
C GLY A 37 -9.11 22.44 4.20
N ILE A 38 -8.70 21.66 5.20
CA ILE A 38 -8.89 20.20 5.19
C ILE A 38 -10.37 19.79 5.07
N ASN A 39 -11.28 20.58 5.58
CA ASN A 39 -12.73 20.32 5.54
C ASN A 39 -13.37 20.56 4.16
N ASP A 40 -12.66 21.17 3.24
CA ASP A 40 -13.11 21.36 1.86
C ASP A 40 -12.77 20.17 0.95
N LEU A 41 -11.97 19.22 1.46
CA LEU A 41 -11.59 18.00 0.77
C LEU A 41 -12.54 16.86 1.16
N ILE A 42 -13.07 16.17 0.17
CA ILE A 42 -13.89 14.97 0.34
C ILE A 42 -13.09 13.78 -0.17
N VAL A 43 -12.83 12.80 0.71
CA VAL A 43 -12.12 11.57 0.35
C VAL A 43 -13.14 10.44 0.24
N SER A 44 -13.04 9.63 -0.82
CA SER A 44 -13.89 8.46 -0.98
C SER A 44 -13.73 7.44 0.16
N ALA A 45 -14.81 6.72 0.45
CA ALA A 45 -14.87 5.78 1.58
C ALA A 45 -14.40 4.35 1.23
N SER A 46 -13.82 4.11 0.04
CA SER A 46 -13.28 2.78 -0.30
C SER A 46 -11.96 2.54 0.44
N ASP A 47 -11.82 1.39 1.06
CA ASP A 47 -10.60 0.89 1.71
C ASP A 47 -9.80 -0.08 0.84
N THR A 48 -10.39 -0.55 -0.26
CA THR A 48 -9.78 -1.54 -1.18
C THR A 48 -9.34 -0.95 -2.52
N ARG A 49 -9.47 0.35 -2.69
CA ARG A 49 -9.11 1.06 -3.94
C ARG A 49 -8.46 2.39 -3.63
N ALA A 50 -7.67 2.88 -4.57
CA ALA A 50 -7.12 4.23 -4.51
C ALA A 50 -8.22 5.25 -4.18
N PRO A 51 -7.99 6.15 -3.21
CA PRO A 51 -8.98 7.15 -2.83
C PRO A 51 -9.18 8.15 -3.99
N ALA A 52 -10.43 8.57 -4.19
CA ALA A 52 -10.73 9.77 -4.97
C ALA A 52 -10.81 10.96 -4.02
N ILE A 53 -10.20 12.08 -4.40
CA ILE A 53 -10.24 13.33 -3.63
C ILE A 53 -10.97 14.37 -4.46
N GLU A 54 -12.01 14.96 -3.88
CA GLU A 54 -12.79 16.02 -4.52
C GLU A 54 -12.69 17.30 -3.68
N TRP A 55 -12.60 18.45 -4.34
CA TRP A 55 -12.61 19.78 -3.73
C TRP A 55 -13.21 20.83 -4.67
N PRO A 56 -13.74 21.95 -4.14
CA PRO A 56 -14.20 23.05 -4.98
C PRO A 56 -13.05 23.65 -5.80
N ALA A 57 -13.29 23.94 -7.06
CA ALA A 57 -12.31 24.58 -7.93
C ALA A 57 -11.86 25.96 -7.37
N GLN A 58 -10.62 26.35 -7.68
CA GLN A 58 -10.05 27.67 -7.37
C GLN A 58 -9.80 27.97 -5.88
N LEU A 59 -9.66 26.92 -5.04
CA LEU A 59 -9.16 27.08 -3.69
C LEU A 59 -7.63 27.07 -3.67
N THR A 60 -7.04 27.84 -2.76
CA THR A 60 -5.60 27.77 -2.44
C THR A 60 -5.46 27.20 -1.02
N PHE A 61 -4.43 26.40 -0.81
CA PHE A 61 -4.22 25.69 0.47
C PHE A 61 -2.86 26.12 1.08
N PRO A 62 -2.81 27.27 1.78
CA PRO A 62 -1.55 27.85 2.27
C PRO A 62 -1.05 27.23 3.59
N LYS A 63 -1.79 26.33 4.20
CA LYS A 63 -1.47 25.77 5.51
C LYS A 63 -1.39 24.24 5.45
N ALA A 64 -0.47 23.67 6.23
CA ALA A 64 -0.48 22.26 6.55
C ALA A 64 -1.62 21.96 7.52
N GLU A 65 -2.47 21.04 7.16
CA GLU A 65 -3.59 20.58 7.96
C GLU A 65 -3.72 19.06 7.82
N SER A 66 -4.26 18.39 8.84
CA SER A 66 -4.52 16.96 8.80
C SER A 66 -5.85 16.62 9.46
N ALA A 67 -6.49 15.57 8.96
CA ALA A 67 -7.73 15.04 9.50
C ALA A 67 -7.72 13.51 9.45
N ILE A 68 -8.39 12.88 10.40
CA ILE A 68 -8.64 11.44 10.39
C ILE A 68 -9.89 11.20 9.54
N VAL A 69 -9.76 10.47 8.44
CA VAL A 69 -10.89 10.08 7.60
C VAL A 69 -11.68 8.98 8.30
N TRP A 70 -10.97 7.95 8.80
CA TRP A 70 -11.49 6.98 9.77
C TRP A 70 -10.40 6.49 10.69
N SER A 71 -10.78 6.07 11.88
CA SER A 71 -9.88 5.48 12.87
C SER A 71 -9.68 3.99 12.55
N GLY A 72 -8.45 3.53 12.70
CA GLY A 72 -8.16 2.10 12.73
C GLY A 72 -8.61 1.45 14.06
N ASP A 73 -8.74 0.16 14.06
CA ASP A 73 -9.07 -0.67 15.21
C ASP A 73 -7.90 -1.56 15.70
N GLY A 74 -6.81 -1.60 14.91
CA GLY A 74 -5.61 -2.36 15.23
C GLY A 74 -4.75 -1.75 16.34
N ALA A 75 -3.49 -2.14 16.40
CA ALA A 75 -2.52 -1.67 17.40
C ALA A 75 -2.30 -0.16 17.29
N MET A 76 -2.12 0.50 18.45
CA MET A 76 -1.76 1.92 18.49
C MET A 76 -0.34 2.12 17.95
N LEU A 77 -0.16 3.15 17.13
CA LEU A 77 1.13 3.53 16.59
C LEU A 77 1.97 4.21 17.67
N VAL A 78 3.24 3.82 17.75
CA VAL A 78 4.21 4.38 18.69
C VAL A 78 5.46 4.87 17.99
N ASP A 79 6.13 5.82 18.58
CA ASP A 79 7.36 6.42 18.05
C ASP A 79 8.42 5.37 17.73
N GLY A 80 9.09 5.51 16.59
CA GLY A 80 10.16 4.63 16.12
C GLY A 80 9.72 3.28 15.58
N GLN A 81 8.41 2.95 15.60
CA GLN A 81 7.96 1.67 15.03
C GLN A 81 7.97 1.67 13.50
N PRO A 82 8.14 0.50 12.87
CA PRO A 82 7.94 0.36 11.44
C PRO A 82 6.45 0.50 11.08
N LEU A 83 6.21 1.18 9.97
CA LEU A 83 4.91 1.36 9.35
C LEU A 83 4.91 0.68 7.98
N LEU A 84 3.78 0.11 7.60
CA LEU A 84 3.45 -0.24 6.23
C LEU A 84 2.31 0.70 5.79
N LEU A 85 2.51 1.41 4.68
CA LEU A 85 1.63 2.52 4.29
C LEU A 85 1.22 2.41 2.83
N ASP A 86 -0.08 2.49 2.57
CA ASP A 86 -0.55 2.94 1.28
C ASP A 86 -0.62 4.45 1.24
N VAL A 87 -0.15 5.01 0.12
CA VAL A 87 -0.01 6.45 -0.05
C VAL A 87 -0.58 6.90 -1.39
N TYR A 88 -1.49 7.86 -1.35
CA TYR A 88 -2.02 8.54 -2.52
C TYR A 88 -1.75 10.04 -2.39
N ILE A 89 -1.04 10.61 -3.37
CA ILE A 89 -0.68 12.04 -3.39
C ILE A 89 -1.23 12.67 -4.67
N GLN A 90 -1.97 13.74 -4.51
CA GLN A 90 -2.58 14.48 -5.61
C GLN A 90 -2.31 15.99 -5.48
N SER A 91 -1.96 16.64 -6.60
CA SER A 91 -1.86 18.10 -6.68
C SER A 91 -3.24 18.74 -6.52
N LEU A 92 -3.36 19.67 -5.57
CA LEU A 92 -4.60 20.42 -5.34
C LEU A 92 -4.81 21.56 -6.37
N GLU A 93 -3.79 21.87 -7.17
CA GLU A 93 -3.88 22.87 -8.23
C GLU A 93 -4.28 22.24 -9.57
N THR A 94 -3.59 21.15 -9.95
CA THR A 94 -3.76 20.53 -11.28
C THR A 94 -4.68 19.31 -11.26
N GLY A 95 -4.89 18.69 -10.10
CA GLY A 95 -5.56 17.40 -9.98
C GLY A 95 -4.69 16.22 -10.39
N GLU A 96 -3.42 16.42 -10.74
CA GLU A 96 -2.51 15.36 -11.14
C GLU A 96 -2.18 14.44 -9.96
N VAL A 97 -2.21 13.13 -10.20
CA VAL A 97 -1.79 12.10 -9.24
C VAL A 97 -0.27 12.00 -9.30
N LEU A 98 0.39 12.37 -8.21
CA LEU A 98 1.85 12.39 -8.10
C LEU A 98 2.41 11.07 -7.55
N LYS A 99 1.62 10.36 -6.75
CA LYS A 99 1.96 9.03 -6.22
C LYS A 99 0.68 8.25 -5.94
N ASN A 100 0.71 6.96 -6.27
CA ASN A 100 -0.35 6.02 -5.98
C ASN A 100 0.27 4.65 -5.71
N THR A 101 0.24 4.17 -4.46
CA THR A 101 0.73 2.83 -4.12
C THR A 101 -0.36 1.76 -4.20
N TYR A 102 -1.63 2.15 -4.29
CA TYR A 102 -2.74 1.21 -4.46
C TYR A 102 -2.74 0.49 -5.82
N ASP A 103 -2.01 1.03 -6.80
CA ASP A 103 -1.76 0.39 -8.10
C ASP A 103 -0.36 -0.29 -8.10
N GLY A 104 0.11 -0.75 -6.95
CA GLY A 104 1.41 -1.35 -6.77
C GLY A 104 1.57 -1.94 -5.38
N LEU A 105 2.72 -1.72 -4.75
CA LEU A 105 2.99 -2.19 -3.40
C LEU A 105 3.08 -1.03 -2.40
N PRO A 106 2.62 -1.23 -1.15
CA PRO A 106 2.78 -0.27 -0.08
C PRO A 106 4.25 0.00 0.24
N ILE A 107 4.50 1.11 0.91
CA ILE A 107 5.84 1.51 1.33
C ILE A 107 6.06 1.25 2.82
N SER A 108 7.28 0.82 3.15
CA SER A 108 7.72 0.75 4.55
C SER A 108 8.43 2.03 4.96
N LYS A 109 8.12 2.54 6.15
CA LYS A 109 8.78 3.69 6.78
C LYS A 109 8.81 3.50 8.29
N LEU A 110 9.78 4.13 8.96
CA LEU A 110 9.73 4.25 10.42
C LEU A 110 8.87 5.47 10.81
N LEU A 111 8.09 5.33 11.86
CA LEU A 111 7.33 6.45 12.45
C LEU A 111 8.29 7.36 13.20
N ALA A 112 8.99 8.19 12.45
CA ALA A 112 9.99 9.12 12.96
C ALA A 112 9.89 10.46 12.23
N PRO A 113 9.97 11.61 12.93
CA PRO A 113 9.80 12.92 12.31
C PRO A 113 10.89 13.24 11.28
N GLU A 114 12.10 12.66 11.42
CA GLU A 114 13.21 12.83 10.49
C GLU A 114 12.95 12.16 9.13
N LEU A 115 12.10 11.13 9.09
CA LEU A 115 11.80 10.36 7.88
C LEU A 115 10.46 10.74 7.24
N LEU A 116 9.51 11.17 8.04
CA LEU A 116 8.16 11.53 7.58
C LEU A 116 7.95 13.04 7.45
N GLY A 117 8.80 13.85 8.09
CA GLY A 117 8.53 15.25 8.34
C GLY A 117 7.57 15.44 9.52
N GLN A 118 7.68 16.59 10.21
CA GLN A 118 6.98 16.82 11.46
C GLN A 118 5.45 16.78 11.33
N ASP A 119 4.89 17.33 10.25
CA ASP A 119 3.44 17.43 10.07
C ASP A 119 2.81 16.05 9.86
N LEU A 120 3.41 15.22 9.00
CA LEU A 120 2.93 13.87 8.76
C LEU A 120 3.13 12.97 9.98
N TYR A 121 4.27 13.06 10.65
CA TYR A 121 4.52 12.36 11.91
C TYR A 121 3.43 12.70 12.95
N ASN A 122 3.12 13.99 13.14
CA ASN A 122 2.10 14.43 14.08
C ASN A 122 0.69 13.92 13.71
N SER A 123 0.41 13.72 12.43
CA SER A 123 -0.87 13.19 11.97
C SER A 123 -1.02 11.68 12.21
N LEU A 124 0.09 10.94 12.24
CA LEU A 124 0.11 9.50 12.39
C LEU A 124 0.32 9.04 13.83
N ILE A 125 1.16 9.74 14.59
CA ILE A 125 1.42 9.36 15.98
C ILE A 125 0.11 9.30 16.78
N ASN A 126 -0.10 8.26 17.55
CA ASN A 126 -1.33 7.95 18.29
C ASN A 126 -2.55 7.52 17.42
N GLN A 127 -2.38 7.36 16.12
CA GLN A 127 -3.36 6.63 15.32
C GLN A 127 -3.22 5.12 15.55
N ARG A 128 -4.04 4.34 14.87
CA ARG A 128 -4.00 2.88 14.94
C ARG A 128 -3.76 2.30 13.56
N VAL A 129 -3.23 1.10 13.51
CA VAL A 129 -3.26 0.26 12.29
C VAL A 129 -4.71 0.17 11.79
N GLY A 130 -4.89 0.30 10.48
CA GLY A 130 -6.19 0.40 9.82
C GLY A 130 -6.73 1.84 9.69
N ALA A 131 -6.05 2.86 10.23
CA ALA A 131 -6.48 4.25 10.08
C ALA A 131 -6.22 4.80 8.68
N ARG A 132 -7.13 5.65 8.19
CA ARG A 132 -6.89 6.54 7.04
C ARG A 132 -6.75 7.97 7.51
N VAL A 133 -5.65 8.60 7.10
CA VAL A 133 -5.34 9.99 7.41
C VAL A 133 -5.28 10.80 6.12
N LEU A 134 -5.93 11.95 6.09
CA LEU A 134 -5.81 12.96 5.05
C LEU A 134 -4.91 14.09 5.57
N SER A 135 -3.96 14.53 4.76
CA SER A 135 -3.11 15.68 5.06
C SER A 135 -3.01 16.62 3.87
N ILE A 136 -2.92 17.91 4.14
CA ILE A 136 -2.57 18.94 3.16
C ILE A 136 -1.13 19.37 3.45
N ALA A 137 -0.27 19.33 2.44
CA ALA A 137 1.04 19.96 2.48
C ALA A 137 1.05 21.16 1.50
N PRO A 138 1.30 22.38 1.99
CA PRO A 138 1.39 23.55 1.12
C PRO A 138 2.66 23.51 0.24
N SER A 139 2.67 24.26 -0.86
CA SER A 139 3.77 24.31 -1.82
C SER A 139 5.14 24.70 -1.22
N SER A 140 5.16 25.32 -0.07
CA SER A 140 6.37 25.69 0.69
C SER A 140 6.71 24.72 1.82
N GLY A 141 6.05 23.56 1.85
CA GLY A 141 6.16 22.57 2.94
C GLY A 141 7.29 21.55 2.75
N THR A 142 7.28 20.54 3.60
CA THR A 142 8.31 19.49 3.72
C THR A 142 8.49 18.63 2.46
N PHE A 143 7.53 18.61 1.56
CA PHE A 143 7.53 17.72 0.38
C PHE A 143 8.14 18.34 -0.88
N GLU A 144 8.72 19.55 -0.82
CA GLU A 144 9.32 20.27 -1.97
C GLU A 144 8.39 20.30 -3.21
N ALA A 145 7.06 20.20 -3.00
CA ALA A 145 6.08 20.24 -4.08
C ALA A 145 5.95 21.68 -4.61
N GLU A 146 5.91 21.82 -5.92
CA GLU A 146 5.69 23.14 -6.56
C GLU A 146 4.31 23.71 -6.27
N THR A 147 3.35 22.85 -5.99
CA THR A 147 1.96 23.18 -5.65
C THR A 147 1.54 22.55 -4.32
N ALA A 148 0.45 23.03 -3.74
CA ALA A 148 -0.15 22.35 -2.58
C ALA A 148 -0.63 20.96 -2.99
N ILE A 149 -0.42 19.98 -2.12
CA ILE A 149 -0.78 18.58 -2.34
C ILE A 149 -1.70 18.05 -1.25
N ALA A 150 -2.62 17.19 -1.63
CA ALA A 150 -3.34 16.32 -0.71
C ALA A 150 -2.65 14.96 -0.63
N ILE A 151 -2.51 14.44 0.57
CA ILE A 151 -1.88 13.17 0.88
C ILE A 151 -2.89 12.34 1.64
N VAL A 152 -3.30 11.19 1.10
CA VAL A 152 -4.08 10.18 1.82
C VAL A 152 -3.16 9.04 2.16
N ILE A 153 -3.21 8.60 3.41
CA ILE A 153 -2.39 7.50 3.94
C ILE A 153 -3.29 6.51 4.63
N ASP A 154 -3.18 5.24 4.22
CA ASP A 154 -3.71 4.11 4.96
C ASP A 154 -2.58 3.43 5.71
N VAL A 155 -2.80 3.20 6.99
CA VAL A 155 -1.84 2.49 7.84
C VAL A 155 -2.20 1.01 7.81
N LEU A 156 -1.40 0.23 7.10
CA LEU A 156 -1.59 -1.21 6.95
C LEU A 156 -0.99 -1.99 8.12
N SER A 157 -1.43 -3.24 8.27
CA SER A 157 -0.85 -4.13 9.28
C SER A 157 0.57 -4.55 8.90
N PRO A 158 1.56 -4.45 9.81
CA PRO A 158 2.91 -4.94 9.58
C PRO A 158 3.06 -6.44 9.88
N ARG A 159 1.98 -7.19 10.03
CA ARG A 159 1.94 -8.63 10.34
C ARG A 159 0.70 -9.27 9.73
N ALA A 160 0.68 -10.61 9.70
CA ALA A 160 -0.51 -11.35 9.28
C ALA A 160 -1.72 -11.06 10.17
N GLU A 161 -2.87 -10.86 9.54
CA GLU A 161 -4.17 -10.64 10.18
C GLU A 161 -5.24 -11.44 9.45
N GLY A 162 -6.02 -12.22 10.19
CA GLY A 162 -7.04 -13.08 9.59
C GLY A 162 -7.56 -14.13 10.55
N THR A 163 -8.10 -15.18 9.99
CA THR A 163 -8.67 -16.30 10.77
C THR A 163 -7.60 -17.34 11.08
N SER A 164 -7.39 -17.63 12.38
CA SER A 164 -6.48 -18.70 12.81
C SER A 164 -6.93 -20.06 12.29
N VAL A 165 -5.98 -20.84 11.78
CA VAL A 165 -6.18 -22.20 11.28
C VAL A 165 -5.37 -23.18 12.14
N ASN A 166 -5.95 -24.32 12.45
CA ASN A 166 -5.22 -25.33 13.21
C ASN A 166 -4.08 -25.89 12.37
N ASN A 167 -2.87 -25.83 12.92
CA ASN A 167 -1.70 -26.44 12.31
C ASN A 167 -1.75 -27.97 12.42
N ARG A 168 -1.04 -28.66 11.56
CA ARG A 168 -0.88 -30.14 11.61
C ARG A 168 0.01 -30.53 12.79
N ASP A 169 -0.30 -31.67 13.43
CA ASP A 169 0.43 -32.15 14.61
C ASP A 169 1.85 -32.68 14.30
N ASP A 170 2.17 -32.90 13.03
CA ASP A 170 3.49 -33.33 12.56
C ASP A 170 4.42 -32.19 12.17
N LEU A 171 3.94 -30.94 12.18
CA LEU A 171 4.70 -29.75 11.82
C LEU A 171 5.22 -28.98 13.04
N PRO A 172 6.24 -28.11 12.88
CA PRO A 172 6.70 -27.22 13.95
C PRO A 172 5.58 -26.40 14.56
N ILE A 173 5.73 -26.05 15.82
CA ILE A 173 4.81 -25.16 16.53
C ILE A 173 5.26 -23.72 16.28
N VAL A 174 4.32 -22.86 15.91
CA VAL A 174 4.57 -21.43 15.77
C VAL A 174 3.76 -20.68 16.83
N ILE A 175 4.44 -19.80 17.57
CA ILE A 175 3.84 -18.95 18.59
C ILE A 175 4.21 -17.51 18.25
N ASN A 176 3.21 -16.68 17.98
CA ASN A 176 3.45 -15.27 17.69
C ASN A 176 3.57 -14.46 18.98
N SER A 177 4.57 -13.59 19.06
CA SER A 177 4.73 -12.61 20.13
C SER A 177 3.62 -11.55 20.08
N ALA A 178 3.58 -10.67 21.07
CA ALA A 178 2.64 -9.54 21.07
C ALA A 178 2.83 -8.58 19.88
N THR A 179 4.06 -8.51 19.34
CA THR A 179 4.39 -7.71 18.15
C THR A 179 4.11 -8.42 16.82
N GLY A 180 3.75 -9.72 16.87
CA GLY A 180 3.52 -10.55 15.70
C GLY A 180 4.71 -11.41 15.29
N GLU A 181 5.92 -11.15 15.81
CA GLU A 181 7.10 -11.94 15.47
C GLU A 181 6.90 -13.41 15.86
N PRO A 182 7.07 -14.35 14.89
CA PRO A 182 6.91 -15.77 15.14
C PRO A 182 8.11 -16.36 15.89
N ASP A 183 7.84 -17.20 16.88
CA ASP A 183 8.79 -18.14 17.46
C ASP A 183 8.50 -19.54 16.94
N VAL A 184 9.54 -20.26 16.49
CA VAL A 184 9.42 -21.56 15.83
C VAL A 184 10.02 -22.64 16.73
N ALA A 185 9.16 -23.48 17.33
CA ALA A 185 9.57 -24.62 18.13
C ALA A 185 9.51 -25.92 17.32
N LEU A 186 10.68 -26.51 17.06
CA LEU A 186 10.79 -27.81 16.43
C LEU A 186 10.31 -28.92 17.39
N ARG A 187 9.64 -29.94 16.86
CA ARG A 187 9.19 -31.09 17.65
C ARG A 187 10.26 -32.18 17.69
N GLU A 188 10.89 -32.39 18.83
CA GLU A 188 11.95 -33.38 19.01
C GLU A 188 11.53 -34.84 18.67
N THR A 189 10.24 -35.14 18.79
CA THR A 189 9.70 -36.50 18.62
C THR A 189 9.09 -36.76 17.24
N LYS A 190 9.17 -35.80 16.33
CA LYS A 190 8.57 -35.89 15.00
C LYS A 190 9.62 -35.68 13.92
N GLU A 191 9.63 -36.59 12.95
CA GLU A 191 10.38 -36.39 11.72
C GLU A 191 9.66 -35.34 10.86
N LEU A 192 10.43 -34.42 10.29
CA LEU A 192 9.90 -33.41 9.38
C LEU A 192 9.53 -34.05 8.02
N PRO A 193 8.57 -33.45 7.30
CA PRO A 193 8.28 -33.86 5.94
C PRO A 193 9.53 -33.86 5.03
N THR A 194 9.62 -34.84 4.16
CA THR A 194 10.71 -35.01 3.17
C THR A 194 10.41 -34.30 1.85
N ASP A 195 9.20 -33.83 1.67
CA ASP A 195 8.74 -33.03 0.54
C ASP A 195 8.35 -31.62 0.98
N LEU A 196 8.32 -30.67 0.03
CA LEU A 196 7.81 -29.33 0.30
C LEU A 196 6.44 -29.40 0.95
N THR A 197 6.35 -28.83 2.14
CA THR A 197 5.08 -28.82 2.89
C THR A 197 4.70 -27.42 3.29
N VAL A 198 3.50 -27.01 2.91
CA VAL A 198 2.92 -25.70 3.18
C VAL A 198 1.73 -25.85 4.10
N SER A 199 1.64 -25.03 5.15
CA SER A 199 0.52 -25.00 6.08
C SER A 199 0.15 -23.58 6.42
N THR A 200 -1.09 -23.19 6.12
CA THR A 200 -1.63 -21.88 6.50
C THR A 200 -1.95 -21.88 7.99
N LEU A 201 -1.34 -20.99 8.77
CA LEU A 201 -1.56 -20.82 10.22
C LEU A 201 -2.61 -19.74 10.52
N ILE A 202 -2.57 -18.67 9.75
CA ILE A 202 -3.58 -17.60 9.72
C ILE A 202 -4.01 -17.47 8.27
N ARG A 203 -5.31 -17.46 8.02
CA ARG A 203 -5.85 -17.23 6.68
C ARG A 203 -6.31 -15.78 6.57
N GLY A 204 -5.67 -15.01 5.72
CA GLY A 204 -6.09 -13.69 5.31
C GLY A 204 -7.24 -13.75 4.30
N ASP A 205 -7.88 -12.64 4.10
CA ASP A 205 -9.00 -12.44 3.18
C ASP A 205 -8.68 -11.44 2.04
N GLY A 206 -7.40 -11.05 1.94
CA GLY A 206 -6.92 -10.17 0.89
C GLY A 206 -6.72 -10.84 -0.47
N GLU A 207 -6.02 -10.17 -1.37
CA GLU A 207 -5.75 -10.64 -2.73
C GLU A 207 -4.95 -11.95 -2.72
N GLN A 208 -5.26 -12.84 -3.67
CA GLN A 208 -4.60 -14.14 -3.83
C GLN A 208 -3.32 -13.98 -4.65
N ILE A 209 -2.26 -14.69 -4.24
CA ILE A 209 -0.99 -14.74 -4.98
C ILE A 209 -1.17 -15.63 -6.20
N GLU A 210 -0.94 -15.08 -7.37
CA GLU A 210 -0.85 -15.75 -8.66
C GLU A 210 0.61 -15.77 -9.16
N GLU A 211 0.90 -16.56 -10.19
CA GLU A 211 2.19 -16.50 -10.85
C GLU A 211 2.45 -15.10 -11.42
N GLY A 212 3.55 -14.46 -11.01
CA GLY A 212 3.89 -13.10 -11.40
C GLY A 212 3.44 -12.03 -10.43
N SER A 213 2.67 -12.37 -9.38
CA SER A 213 2.31 -11.42 -8.32
C SER A 213 3.54 -10.94 -7.55
N TYR A 214 3.53 -9.66 -7.19
CA TYR A 214 4.47 -9.09 -6.22
C TYR A 214 3.85 -9.15 -4.82
N ILE A 215 4.67 -9.47 -3.83
CA ILE A 215 4.24 -9.50 -2.43
C ILE A 215 5.11 -8.62 -1.55
N VAL A 216 4.53 -8.18 -0.46
CA VAL A 216 5.23 -7.64 0.71
C VAL A 216 5.07 -8.63 1.85
N ALA A 217 6.16 -9.07 2.45
CA ALA A 217 6.11 -10.09 3.49
C ALA A 217 7.07 -9.81 4.64
N GLN A 218 6.69 -10.20 5.85
CA GLN A 218 7.62 -10.44 6.95
C GLN A 218 7.90 -11.94 7.02
N TYR A 219 9.14 -12.32 7.32
CA TYR A 219 9.44 -13.74 7.48
C TYR A 219 10.50 -14.01 8.55
N LYS A 220 10.47 -15.22 9.07
CA LYS A 220 11.54 -15.83 9.87
C LYS A 220 11.85 -17.20 9.29
N ALA A 221 13.14 -17.47 9.04
CA ALA A 221 13.66 -18.75 8.60
C ALA A 221 14.55 -19.33 9.69
N VAL A 222 14.36 -20.60 10.02
CA VAL A 222 15.18 -21.34 10.97
C VAL A 222 15.71 -22.64 10.38
N TYR A 223 16.88 -23.07 10.84
CA TYR A 223 17.41 -24.38 10.51
C TYR A 223 16.62 -25.45 11.25
N ALA A 224 16.13 -26.46 10.56
CA ALA A 224 15.46 -27.59 11.20
C ALA A 224 16.45 -28.59 11.78
N GLU A 225 17.67 -28.62 11.28
CA GLU A 225 18.74 -29.54 11.66
C GLU A 225 20.02 -28.78 12.01
N GLY A 226 20.86 -29.39 12.84
CA GLY A 226 22.20 -28.85 13.11
C GLY A 226 23.13 -29.10 11.94
N GLY A 227 24.08 -28.19 11.72
CA GLY A 227 25.04 -28.29 10.64
C GLY A 227 26.18 -27.28 10.75
N SER A 228 27.06 -27.29 9.78
CA SER A 228 28.12 -26.29 9.65
C SER A 228 28.54 -26.11 8.19
N ASP A 229 29.04 -24.92 7.89
CA ASP A 229 29.78 -24.63 6.67
C ASP A 229 31.19 -24.09 7.02
N GLU A 230 31.87 -23.50 6.03
CA GLU A 230 33.23 -22.97 6.22
C GLU A 230 33.31 -21.82 7.23
N THR A 231 32.22 -21.15 7.50
CA THR A 231 32.16 -19.90 8.28
C THR A 231 31.35 -20.00 9.58
N THR A 232 30.37 -20.89 9.62
CA THR A 232 29.36 -20.90 10.67
C THR A 232 28.94 -22.33 11.05
N THR A 233 28.70 -22.56 12.34
CA THR A 233 28.01 -23.74 12.85
C THR A 233 26.68 -23.33 13.44
N TRP A 234 25.62 -24.07 13.16
CA TRP A 234 24.26 -23.80 13.64
C TRP A 234 23.64 -25.01 14.31
N LEU A 235 22.73 -24.74 15.23
CA LEU A 235 21.92 -25.73 15.92
C LEU A 235 20.51 -25.79 15.33
N PRO A 236 19.77 -26.90 15.55
CA PRO A 236 18.35 -26.95 15.22
C PRO A 236 17.61 -25.79 15.90
N GLY A 237 16.72 -25.12 15.18
CA GLY A 237 15.97 -23.95 15.62
C GLY A 237 16.74 -22.62 15.56
N ALA A 238 18.04 -22.63 15.23
CA ALA A 238 18.78 -21.38 15.04
C ALA A 238 18.22 -20.57 13.88
N VAL A 239 18.12 -19.26 14.05
CA VAL A 239 17.63 -18.34 13.01
C VAL A 239 18.66 -18.28 11.86
N PHE A 240 18.19 -18.53 10.65
CA PHE A 240 18.96 -18.33 9.42
C PHE A 240 18.84 -16.90 8.91
N ALA A 241 17.61 -16.39 8.83
CA ALA A 241 17.30 -15.03 8.42
C ALA A 241 15.94 -14.61 8.98
N SER A 242 15.79 -13.31 9.22
CA SER A 242 14.55 -12.74 9.74
C SER A 242 14.44 -11.28 9.32
N THR A 243 13.28 -10.87 8.86
CA THR A 243 12.93 -9.46 8.63
C THR A 243 12.49 -8.75 9.91
N TRP A 244 12.24 -9.50 10.98
CA TRP A 244 11.81 -8.99 12.29
C TRP A 244 12.94 -8.38 13.12
N GLU A 245 14.21 -8.67 12.78
CA GLU A 245 15.36 -8.30 13.63
C GLU A 245 15.83 -6.86 13.42
N THR A 246 15.95 -6.38 12.19
CA THR A 246 16.55 -5.07 11.90
C THR A 246 15.55 -4.15 11.25
N ALA A 247 15.19 -3.05 11.90
CA ALA A 247 14.27 -2.02 11.43
C ALA A 247 12.93 -2.57 10.88
N HIS A 248 12.70 -3.88 10.97
CA HIS A 248 11.52 -4.59 10.46
C HIS A 248 11.18 -4.22 9.00
N GLU A 249 12.20 -4.07 8.15
CA GLU A 249 11.97 -3.85 6.73
C GLU A 249 11.39 -5.11 6.11
N PRO A 250 10.20 -5.06 5.52
CA PRO A 250 9.59 -6.21 4.89
C PRO A 250 10.34 -6.62 3.62
N TYR A 251 10.17 -7.86 3.24
CA TYR A 251 10.70 -8.45 2.02
C TYR A 251 9.75 -8.21 0.86
N TYR A 252 10.26 -7.61 -0.21
CA TYR A 252 9.54 -7.35 -1.45
C TYR A 252 10.05 -8.30 -2.52
N VAL A 253 9.16 -9.08 -3.14
CA VAL A 253 9.57 -10.10 -4.11
C VAL A 253 8.44 -10.43 -5.07
N GLN A 254 8.78 -10.82 -6.30
CA GLN A 254 7.86 -11.41 -7.27
C GLN A 254 7.81 -12.92 -7.11
N ILE A 255 6.62 -13.52 -7.12
CA ILE A 255 6.39 -14.94 -6.86
C ILE A 255 6.05 -15.67 -8.17
N GLY A 256 6.52 -16.92 -8.29
CA GLY A 256 6.25 -17.80 -9.43
C GLY A 256 7.14 -17.59 -10.64
N VAL A 257 8.16 -16.74 -10.55
CA VAL A 257 9.03 -16.37 -11.68
C VAL A 257 10.51 -16.76 -11.49
N GLY A 258 10.84 -17.42 -10.39
CA GLY A 258 12.20 -17.87 -10.08
C GLY A 258 13.12 -16.80 -9.51
N GLU A 259 12.58 -15.71 -9.00
CA GLU A 259 13.34 -14.62 -8.36
C GLU A 259 13.66 -14.90 -6.88
N THR A 260 12.97 -15.85 -6.28
CA THR A 260 13.16 -16.21 -4.87
C THR A 260 13.46 -17.69 -4.71
N LEU A 261 13.60 -18.12 -3.44
CA LEU A 261 13.83 -19.53 -3.13
C LEU A 261 12.66 -20.38 -3.66
N ARG A 262 12.98 -21.50 -4.29
CA ARG A 262 11.98 -22.38 -4.91
C ARG A 262 10.82 -22.75 -3.96
N ALA A 263 11.14 -22.97 -2.68
CA ALA A 263 10.11 -23.27 -1.66
C ALA A 263 9.12 -22.12 -1.46
N LEU A 264 9.57 -20.88 -1.60
CA LEU A 264 8.72 -19.69 -1.50
C LEU A 264 7.99 -19.44 -2.81
N ASP A 265 8.73 -19.56 -3.91
CA ASP A 265 8.23 -19.33 -5.27
C ASP A 265 7.05 -20.24 -5.65
N GLU A 266 7.11 -21.52 -5.23
CA GLU A 266 6.03 -22.48 -5.46
C GLU A 266 5.05 -22.56 -4.26
N GLY A 267 5.56 -22.39 -3.03
CA GLY A 267 4.76 -22.61 -1.81
C GLY A 267 3.83 -21.47 -1.45
N LEU A 268 4.04 -20.26 -1.97
CA LEU A 268 3.20 -19.09 -1.69
C LEU A 268 2.09 -18.88 -2.73
N ILE A 269 2.15 -19.54 -3.88
CA ILE A 269 1.04 -19.52 -4.85
C ILE A 269 -0.26 -19.97 -4.16
N ASP A 270 -1.37 -19.36 -4.52
CA ASP A 270 -2.71 -19.58 -3.96
C ASP A 270 -2.89 -19.12 -2.48
N GLN A 271 -1.85 -18.61 -1.82
CA GLN A 271 -2.02 -17.95 -0.52
C GLN A 271 -2.58 -16.53 -0.71
N THR A 272 -3.13 -15.94 0.35
CA THR A 272 -3.77 -14.62 0.29
C THR A 272 -3.06 -13.61 1.17
N ALA A 273 -3.11 -12.32 0.82
CA ALA A 273 -2.67 -11.24 1.70
C ALA A 273 -3.37 -11.32 3.06
N GLY A 274 -2.66 -10.98 4.13
CA GLY A 274 -3.08 -11.17 5.52
C GLY A 274 -2.78 -12.57 6.09
N SER A 275 -2.33 -13.54 5.26
CA SER A 275 -2.05 -14.90 5.73
C SER A 275 -0.70 -15.01 6.44
N GLN A 276 -0.63 -15.92 7.43
CA GLN A 276 0.63 -16.47 7.95
C GLN A 276 0.79 -17.91 7.47
N VAL A 277 1.91 -18.21 6.84
CA VAL A 277 2.18 -19.50 6.20
C VAL A 277 3.44 -20.12 6.78
N LEU A 278 3.35 -21.37 7.22
CA LEU A 278 4.49 -22.21 7.59
C LEU A 278 4.90 -23.04 6.39
N ILE A 279 6.18 -22.98 6.01
CA ILE A 279 6.76 -23.81 4.94
C ILE A 279 7.90 -24.64 5.52
N VAL A 280 7.81 -25.96 5.38
CA VAL A 280 8.93 -26.88 5.60
C VAL A 280 9.55 -27.17 4.25
N ALA A 281 10.79 -26.74 4.08
CA ALA A 281 11.55 -26.82 2.83
C ALA A 281 12.75 -27.77 3.01
N PRO A 282 12.67 -29.04 2.59
CA PRO A 282 13.84 -29.91 2.49
C PRO A 282 14.92 -29.27 1.60
N GLU A 283 16.17 -29.67 1.77
CA GLU A 283 17.33 -29.05 1.12
C GLU A 283 17.17 -28.83 -0.40
N MET A 284 16.54 -29.77 -1.10
CA MET A 284 16.27 -29.64 -2.53
C MET A 284 15.31 -28.51 -2.93
N TRP A 285 14.53 -27.99 -1.95
CA TRP A 285 13.62 -26.87 -2.08
C TRP A 285 14.18 -25.59 -1.46
N GLY A 286 15.23 -25.73 -0.66
CA GLY A 286 15.87 -24.69 0.13
C GLY A 286 17.25 -24.30 -0.37
N TYR A 287 18.16 -24.09 0.56
CA TYR A 287 19.54 -23.72 0.29
C TYR A 287 20.45 -24.96 0.32
N PRO A 288 21.21 -25.23 -0.74
CA PRO A 288 22.16 -26.35 -0.78
C PRO A 288 23.13 -26.33 0.41
N GLY A 289 23.32 -27.47 1.07
CA GLY A 289 24.22 -27.62 2.23
C GLY A 289 23.66 -27.08 3.53
N LYS A 290 22.40 -26.62 3.58
CA LYS A 290 21.77 -26.10 4.80
C LYS A 290 20.78 -27.07 5.46
N GLY A 291 20.52 -28.22 4.82
CA GLY A 291 19.52 -29.20 5.25
C GLY A 291 18.09 -28.66 5.13
N THR A 292 17.18 -29.25 5.88
CA THR A 292 15.80 -28.82 5.93
C THR A 292 15.67 -27.46 6.63
N MET A 293 14.91 -26.55 6.05
CA MET A 293 14.62 -25.24 6.63
C MET A 293 13.12 -25.08 6.89
N VAL A 294 12.82 -24.28 7.89
CA VAL A 294 11.44 -23.91 8.24
C VAL A 294 11.28 -22.40 8.08
N PHE A 295 10.32 -21.98 7.28
CA PHE A 295 9.97 -20.59 7.10
C PHE A 295 8.58 -20.31 7.72
N VAL A 296 8.45 -19.20 8.40
CA VAL A 296 7.16 -18.61 8.77
C VAL A 296 7.08 -17.27 8.09
N ILE A 297 6.05 -17.07 7.29
CA ILE A 297 5.89 -15.94 6.38
C ILE A 297 4.54 -15.29 6.65
N ASP A 298 4.56 -14.01 7.01
CA ASP A 298 3.39 -13.15 7.05
C ASP A 298 3.29 -12.42 5.71
N ILE A 299 2.27 -12.71 4.93
CA ILE A 299 1.97 -12.05 3.66
C ILE A 299 1.20 -10.77 4.01
N LEU A 300 1.86 -9.62 3.88
CA LEU A 300 1.29 -8.34 4.30
C LEU A 300 0.42 -7.72 3.22
N ASP A 301 0.88 -7.84 1.96
CA ASP A 301 0.16 -7.31 0.81
C ASP A 301 0.53 -8.09 -0.45
N VAL A 302 -0.37 -8.07 -1.43
CA VAL A 302 -0.23 -8.70 -2.74
C VAL A 302 -0.68 -7.73 -3.81
N TRP A 303 0.11 -7.62 -4.86
CA TRP A 303 -0.25 -6.87 -6.05
C TRP A 303 0.09 -7.66 -7.30
N THR A 304 -0.90 -7.85 -8.17
CA THR A 304 -0.74 -8.55 -9.45
C THR A 304 -0.86 -7.53 -10.58
N PRO A 305 0.22 -7.33 -11.39
CA PRO A 305 0.15 -6.43 -12.53
C PRO A 305 -0.93 -6.87 -13.52
N ASP A 306 -1.67 -5.92 -14.09
CA ASP A 306 -2.56 -6.18 -15.21
C ASP A 306 -1.75 -6.79 -16.38
N SER A 307 -2.20 -7.93 -16.92
CA SER A 307 -1.56 -8.70 -17.99
C SER A 307 -1.78 -8.09 -19.37
#